data_981fa7aab04b3445e1f0ac8d6ae327af
#
_entry.id   981fa7aab04b3445e1f0ac8d6ae327af
#
_cell.length_a   1.000
_cell.length_b   1.000
_cell.length_c   1.000
_cell.angle_alpha   90.00
_cell.angle_beta   90.00
_cell.angle_gamma   90.00
#
_symmetry.space_group_name_H-M   'P 1'
#
loop_
_entity.id
_entity.type
_entity.pdbx_description
1 polymer ?
#
loop_
_entity_poly.entity_id
_entity_poly.type
_entity_poly.pdbx_seq_one_letter_code
_entity_poly.pdbx_strand_id
1 'polypeptide(L)'
;RDLHPTQWGRLCPNETPEGQNCGLVKNAAQMIDVSEEVPENDVKALLKEAGVNDNPDGWADGSRIHVNGDIFGLHKRPQKLVSQFKRRRRSGRIRPEVSIRHDLENRDVFINTDRGRMLRPLLIIDHGSLQITKMHLEGLNSGDITFSDLVSGGVVEWVDAEEEEDLLIAPRPFDLPALSPKHNRPINPAKVEWANLGEHGISHAEVIAEVKMPN
;
A
#
# COMPACT_ATOMS: atom_id res chain seq x y z
N ARG A 1 -6.98 8.16 25.41
CA ARG A 1 -5.96 7.31 24.77
C ARG A 1 -5.60 7.89 23.43
N ASP A 2 -4.32 7.83 23.11
CA ASP A 2 -3.80 8.46 21.91
C ASP A 2 -4.21 7.70 20.64
N LEU A 3 -4.43 8.43 19.55
CA LEU A 3 -4.66 7.86 18.23
C LEU A 3 -3.30 7.57 17.59
N HIS A 4 -3.14 6.37 17.01
CA HIS A 4 -1.96 6.04 16.23
C HIS A 4 -2.16 6.41 14.76
N PRO A 5 -1.14 6.94 14.05
CA PRO A 5 -1.27 7.32 12.63
C PRO A 5 -1.77 6.21 11.70
N THR A 6 -1.45 4.96 11.99
CA THR A 6 -1.91 3.79 11.21
C THR A 6 -3.43 3.57 11.25
N GLN A 7 -4.14 4.26 12.15
CA GLN A 7 -5.60 4.24 12.20
C GLN A 7 -6.27 5.08 11.10
N TRP A 8 -5.52 6.00 10.48
CA TRP A 8 -6.04 6.85 9.42
C TRP A 8 -6.64 6.01 8.28
N GLY A 9 -7.89 6.31 7.93
CA GLY A 9 -8.63 5.60 6.90
C GLY A 9 -8.98 4.13 7.20
N ARG A 10 -8.64 3.62 8.40
CA ARG A 10 -8.97 2.25 8.84
C ARG A 10 -9.95 2.20 9.98
N LEU A 11 -9.84 3.11 10.92
CA LEU A 11 -10.68 3.16 12.11
C LEU A 11 -11.33 4.54 12.25
N CYS A 12 -12.57 4.59 12.73
CA CYS A 12 -13.24 5.83 13.02
C CYS A 12 -12.51 6.55 14.18
N PRO A 13 -12.10 7.81 14.02
CA PRO A 13 -11.40 8.53 15.08
C PRO A 13 -12.30 8.98 16.23
N ASN A 14 -13.61 9.04 16.01
CA ASN A 14 -14.57 9.60 16.97
C ASN A 14 -15.43 8.54 17.65
N GLU A 15 -15.72 7.44 16.98
CA GLU A 15 -16.66 6.45 17.48
C GLU A 15 -15.96 5.45 18.41
N THR A 16 -16.11 5.68 19.71
CA THR A 16 -15.62 4.80 20.77
C THR A 16 -16.54 4.95 22.00
N PRO A 17 -16.75 3.89 22.81
CA PRO A 17 -17.55 3.97 24.02
C PRO A 17 -16.91 4.89 25.07
N GLU A 18 -17.74 5.44 25.94
CA GLU A 18 -17.29 6.15 27.13
C GLU A 18 -16.82 5.18 28.23
N GLY A 19 -15.99 5.67 29.13
CA GLY A 19 -15.54 4.93 30.33
C GLY A 19 -14.36 4.00 30.07
N GLN A 20 -14.38 2.83 30.69
CA GLN A 20 -13.23 1.89 30.69
C GLN A 20 -12.88 1.35 29.29
N ASN A 21 -13.88 1.22 28.44
CA ASN A 21 -13.71 0.71 27.08
C ASN A 21 -13.32 1.79 26.05
N CYS A 22 -13.18 3.04 26.48
CA CYS A 22 -12.77 4.13 25.61
C CYS A 22 -11.42 3.84 24.94
N GLY A 23 -11.41 3.87 23.60
CA GLY A 23 -10.23 3.57 22.77
C GLY A 23 -9.84 2.10 22.68
N LEU A 24 -10.57 1.19 23.34
CA LEU A 24 -10.39 -0.28 23.21
C LEU A 24 -11.39 -0.86 22.20
N VAL A 25 -12.65 -0.46 22.29
CA VAL A 25 -13.65 -0.78 21.29
C VAL A 25 -13.59 0.27 20.21
N LYS A 26 -13.42 -0.14 18.97
CA LYS A 26 -13.21 0.73 17.82
C LYS A 26 -14.12 0.29 16.68
N ASN A 27 -14.47 1.24 15.83
CA ASN A 27 -15.31 0.99 14.66
C ASN A 27 -14.47 1.09 13.38
N ALA A 28 -14.72 0.17 12.46
CA ALA A 28 -14.05 0.14 11.17
C ALA A 28 -14.50 1.31 10.29
N ALA A 29 -13.59 1.89 9.53
CA ALA A 29 -13.92 2.87 8.51
C ALA A 29 -14.66 2.20 7.35
N GLN A 30 -15.50 2.96 6.64
CA GLN A 30 -16.40 2.42 5.62
C GLN A 30 -15.68 1.79 4.42
N MET A 31 -14.50 2.26 4.08
CA MET A 31 -13.77 1.86 2.88
C MET A 31 -12.68 0.81 3.11
N ILE A 32 -12.64 0.20 4.28
CA ILE A 32 -11.64 -0.83 4.56
C ILE A 32 -12.04 -2.18 3.98
N ASP A 33 -11.03 -3.01 3.79
CA ASP A 33 -11.16 -4.44 3.58
C ASP A 33 -10.28 -5.20 4.59
N VAL A 34 -10.54 -6.48 4.77
CA VAL A 34 -9.74 -7.34 5.65
C VAL A 34 -9.09 -8.41 4.78
N SER A 35 -7.75 -8.51 4.85
CA SER A 35 -7.03 -9.44 4.01
C SER A 35 -7.46 -10.89 4.22
N GLU A 36 -7.62 -11.61 3.13
CA GLU A 36 -7.70 -13.06 3.10
C GLU A 36 -6.29 -13.68 3.07
N GLU A 37 -6.19 -14.93 3.49
CA GLU A 37 -4.93 -15.65 3.43
C GLU A 37 -4.54 -15.97 1.98
N VAL A 38 -3.30 -15.67 1.64
CA VAL A 38 -2.68 -16.06 0.37
C VAL A 38 -1.60 -17.10 0.66
N PRO A 39 -1.61 -18.27 -0.03
CA PRO A 39 -0.61 -19.29 0.21
C PRO A 39 0.82 -18.74 0.04
N GLU A 40 1.64 -18.88 1.08
CA GLU A 40 3.02 -18.39 1.05
C GLU A 40 3.84 -19.01 -0.08
N ASN A 41 3.58 -20.29 -0.41
CA ASN A 41 4.32 -20.99 -1.44
C ASN A 41 4.20 -20.33 -2.81
N ASP A 42 3.04 -19.76 -3.12
CA ASP A 42 2.83 -19.06 -4.39
C ASP A 42 3.67 -17.79 -4.45
N VAL A 43 3.73 -17.05 -3.34
CA VAL A 43 4.55 -15.84 -3.25
C VAL A 43 6.04 -16.18 -3.21
N LYS A 44 6.43 -17.22 -2.47
CA LYS A 44 7.82 -17.72 -2.43
C LYS A 44 8.33 -18.16 -3.81
N ALA A 45 7.48 -18.81 -4.61
CA ALA A 45 7.81 -19.17 -6.00
C ALA A 45 8.08 -17.92 -6.86
N LEU A 46 7.22 -16.90 -6.78
CA LEU A 46 7.38 -15.64 -7.48
C LEU A 46 8.64 -14.86 -7.05
N LEU A 47 9.02 -14.96 -5.77
CA LEU A 47 10.24 -14.35 -5.25
C LEU A 47 11.50 -15.04 -5.79
N LYS A 48 11.50 -16.37 -5.89
CA LYS A 48 12.59 -17.12 -6.53
C LYS A 48 12.75 -16.73 -8.00
N GLU A 49 11.66 -16.63 -8.75
CA GLU A 49 11.68 -16.13 -10.14
C GLU A 49 12.22 -14.70 -10.24
N ALA A 50 11.98 -13.87 -9.22
CA ALA A 50 12.50 -12.51 -9.17
C ALA A 50 13.98 -12.43 -8.77
N GLY A 51 14.60 -13.56 -8.43
CA GLY A 51 16.03 -13.68 -8.13
C GLY A 51 16.36 -13.60 -6.64
N VAL A 52 15.40 -13.89 -5.75
CA VAL A 52 15.68 -14.09 -4.34
C VAL A 52 16.44 -15.39 -4.17
N ASN A 53 17.58 -15.32 -3.50
CA ASN A 53 18.38 -16.47 -3.15
C ASN A 53 17.97 -17.04 -1.80
N ASP A 54 17.35 -18.20 -1.81
CA ASP A 54 16.89 -18.94 -0.62
C ASP A 54 17.90 -19.96 -0.09
N ASN A 55 19.09 -20.08 -0.71
CA ASN A 55 20.14 -20.95 -0.23
C ASN A 55 21.01 -20.23 0.83
N PRO A 56 21.00 -20.70 2.11
CA PRO A 56 21.78 -20.09 3.18
C PRO A 56 23.30 -20.04 2.91
N ASP A 57 23.84 -21.00 2.20
CA ASP A 57 25.28 -21.06 1.89
C ASP A 57 25.73 -19.94 0.95
N GLY A 58 24.80 -19.31 0.25
CA GLY A 58 25.04 -18.19 -0.65
C GLY A 58 24.74 -16.81 -0.06
N TRP A 59 24.46 -16.70 1.22
CA TRP A 59 24.07 -15.45 1.87
C TRP A 59 25.28 -14.58 2.25
N ALA A 60 25.97 -14.05 1.27
CA ALA A 60 27.14 -13.22 1.50
C ALA A 60 26.83 -11.71 1.53
N ASP A 61 25.88 -11.24 0.69
CA ASP A 61 25.55 -9.81 0.56
C ASP A 61 24.13 -9.63 -0.01
N GLY A 62 23.37 -8.69 0.52
CA GLY A 62 22.02 -8.38 0.08
C GLY A 62 21.11 -7.96 1.22
N SER A 63 19.89 -7.58 0.86
CA SER A 63 18.81 -7.33 1.81
C SER A 63 18.06 -8.62 2.13
N ARG A 64 17.70 -8.79 3.38
CA ARG A 64 16.91 -9.94 3.84
C ARG A 64 15.48 -9.81 3.36
N ILE A 65 14.93 -10.90 2.88
CA ILE A 65 13.53 -10.99 2.44
C ILE A 65 12.79 -11.83 3.45
N HIS A 66 11.82 -11.22 4.10
CA HIS A 66 10.95 -11.86 5.08
C HIS A 66 9.59 -12.16 4.45
N VAL A 67 9.05 -13.33 4.74
CA VAL A 67 7.67 -13.70 4.38
C VAL A 67 6.97 -14.10 5.67
N ASN A 68 5.93 -13.37 6.06
CA ASN A 68 5.19 -13.53 7.32
C ASN A 68 6.10 -13.60 8.56
N GLY A 69 7.18 -12.80 8.57
CA GLY A 69 8.15 -12.73 9.66
C GLY A 69 9.34 -13.67 9.55
N ASP A 70 9.27 -14.73 8.76
CA ASP A 70 10.37 -15.66 8.56
C ASP A 70 11.33 -15.18 7.47
N ILE A 71 12.64 -15.31 7.69
CA ILE A 71 13.65 -15.00 6.67
C ILE A 71 13.58 -16.06 5.57
N PHE A 72 13.14 -15.66 4.40
CA PHE A 72 13.04 -16.54 3.24
C PHE A 72 14.33 -16.56 2.42
N GLY A 73 15.04 -15.44 2.29
CA GLY A 73 16.23 -15.37 1.47
C GLY A 73 16.85 -13.99 1.43
N LEU A 74 17.81 -13.80 0.50
CA LEU A 74 18.49 -12.54 0.26
C LEU A 74 18.30 -12.07 -1.18
N HIS A 75 18.24 -10.74 -1.37
CA HIS A 75 18.21 -10.14 -2.69
C HIS A 75 19.17 -8.94 -2.77
N LYS A 76 20.03 -8.91 -3.82
CA LYS A 76 21.07 -7.88 -3.99
C LYS A 76 20.52 -6.49 -4.37
N ARG A 77 19.34 -6.42 -4.95
CA ARG A 77 18.72 -5.18 -5.45
C ARG A 77 17.27 -5.07 -4.96
N PRO A 78 17.07 -4.77 -3.66
CA PRO A 78 15.74 -4.80 -3.04
C PRO A 78 14.78 -3.79 -3.67
N GLN A 79 15.22 -2.58 -4.05
CA GLN A 79 14.36 -1.59 -4.69
C GLN A 79 13.77 -2.10 -6.02
N LYS A 80 14.59 -2.84 -6.79
CA LYS A 80 14.12 -3.45 -8.04
C LYS A 80 13.10 -4.55 -7.76
N LEU A 81 13.34 -5.37 -6.74
CA LEU A 81 12.42 -6.42 -6.31
C LEU A 81 11.07 -5.82 -5.92
N VAL A 82 11.08 -4.82 -5.02
CA VAL A 82 9.86 -4.14 -4.55
C VAL A 82 9.08 -3.52 -5.71
N SER A 83 9.77 -2.81 -6.61
CA SER A 83 9.14 -2.20 -7.80
C SER A 83 8.51 -3.23 -8.72
N GLN A 84 9.19 -4.36 -8.94
CA GLN A 84 8.67 -5.46 -9.76
C GLN A 84 7.47 -6.15 -9.09
N PHE A 85 7.53 -6.33 -7.77
CA PHE A 85 6.47 -6.92 -6.98
C PHE A 85 5.19 -6.06 -7.04
N LYS A 86 5.30 -4.75 -6.74
CA LYS A 86 4.18 -3.81 -6.83
C LYS A 86 3.56 -3.78 -8.24
N ARG A 87 4.39 -3.83 -9.29
CA ARG A 87 3.91 -3.90 -10.68
C ARG A 87 3.14 -5.20 -10.96
N ARG A 88 3.63 -6.35 -10.46
CA ARG A 88 2.94 -7.63 -10.60
C ARG A 88 1.61 -7.65 -9.84
N ARG A 89 1.54 -7.05 -8.66
CA ARG A 89 0.31 -6.89 -7.89
C ARG A 89 -0.71 -6.02 -8.65
N ARG A 90 -0.30 -4.87 -9.14
CA ARG A 90 -1.13 -3.96 -9.94
C ARG A 90 -1.62 -4.56 -11.25
N SER A 91 -0.91 -5.54 -11.80
CA SER A 91 -1.33 -6.28 -13.00
C SER A 91 -2.14 -7.55 -12.72
N GLY A 92 -2.54 -7.79 -11.46
CA GLY A 92 -3.30 -8.96 -11.05
C GLY A 92 -2.53 -10.30 -11.02
N ARG A 93 -1.20 -10.28 -11.22
CA ARG A 93 -0.37 -11.49 -11.11
C ARG A 93 -0.06 -11.90 -9.68
N ILE A 94 -0.18 -10.99 -8.77
CA ILE A 94 -0.12 -11.22 -7.32
C ILE A 94 -1.44 -10.72 -6.77
N ARG A 95 -1.98 -11.44 -5.81
CA ARG A 95 -3.24 -11.04 -5.17
C ARG A 95 -3.09 -9.66 -4.52
N PRO A 96 -4.12 -8.81 -4.59
CA PRO A 96 -4.06 -7.42 -4.14
C PRO A 96 -3.85 -7.29 -2.62
N GLU A 97 -4.20 -8.32 -1.84
CA GLU A 97 -4.05 -8.34 -0.39
C GLU A 97 -2.62 -8.56 0.09
N VAL A 98 -1.73 -9.04 -0.78
CA VAL A 98 -0.32 -9.27 -0.41
C VAL A 98 0.41 -7.94 -0.32
N SER A 99 0.94 -7.62 0.87
CA SER A 99 1.69 -6.39 1.09
C SER A 99 3.19 -6.58 0.92
N ILE A 100 3.88 -5.47 0.64
CA ILE A 100 5.34 -5.43 0.57
C ILE A 100 5.86 -4.11 1.12
N ARG A 101 6.73 -4.17 2.14
CA ARG A 101 7.41 -3.03 2.75
C ARG A 101 8.92 -3.16 2.60
N HIS A 102 9.61 -2.06 2.34
CA HIS A 102 11.06 -2.00 2.25
C HIS A 102 11.66 -1.14 3.36
N ASP A 103 12.22 -1.77 4.36
CA ASP A 103 12.97 -1.09 5.41
C ASP A 103 14.38 -0.76 4.90
N LEU A 104 14.59 0.51 4.59
CA LEU A 104 15.86 1.00 4.06
C LEU A 104 16.96 1.04 5.12
N GLU A 105 16.60 1.27 6.39
CA GLU A 105 17.54 1.40 7.49
C GLU A 105 18.16 0.04 7.84
N ASN A 106 17.32 -0.98 7.97
CA ASN A 106 17.74 -2.34 8.35
C ASN A 106 18.09 -3.21 7.14
N ARG A 107 17.89 -2.72 5.93
CA ARG A 107 18.05 -3.47 4.65
C ARG A 107 17.18 -4.72 4.58
N ASP A 108 15.94 -4.59 5.02
CA ASP A 108 14.97 -5.68 5.04
C ASP A 108 13.81 -5.39 4.10
N VAL A 109 13.26 -6.46 3.53
CA VAL A 109 11.99 -6.42 2.79
C VAL A 109 11.03 -7.38 3.47
N PHE A 110 9.88 -6.87 3.87
CA PHE A 110 8.82 -7.64 4.52
C PHE A 110 7.68 -7.85 3.54
N ILE A 111 7.21 -9.07 3.46
CA ILE A 111 6.06 -9.47 2.63
C ILE A 111 5.09 -10.20 3.53
N ASN A 112 3.85 -9.72 3.59
CA ASN A 112 2.81 -10.32 4.41
C ASN A 112 1.72 -10.88 3.50
N THR A 113 1.38 -12.14 3.72
CA THR A 113 0.35 -12.89 2.98
C THR A 113 -0.78 -13.37 3.86
N ASP A 114 -0.67 -13.15 5.17
CA ASP A 114 -1.60 -13.63 6.19
C ASP A 114 -2.93 -12.86 6.15
N ARG A 115 -3.93 -13.51 6.70
CA ARG A 115 -5.28 -12.96 6.85
C ARG A 115 -5.38 -12.01 8.04
N GLY A 116 -6.43 -11.18 8.04
CA GLY A 116 -6.81 -10.37 9.18
C GLY A 116 -6.12 -9.00 9.26
N ARG A 117 -5.36 -8.60 8.24
CA ARG A 117 -4.79 -7.25 8.15
C ARG A 117 -5.83 -6.28 7.62
N MET A 118 -5.94 -5.13 8.26
CA MET A 118 -6.84 -4.07 7.80
C MET A 118 -6.21 -3.33 6.63
N LEU A 119 -6.86 -3.40 5.48
CA LEU A 119 -6.44 -2.77 4.24
C LEU A 119 -7.25 -1.50 3.99
N ARG A 120 -6.62 -0.46 3.50
CA ARG A 120 -7.32 0.70 2.94
C ARG A 120 -6.97 0.91 1.47
N PRO A 121 -7.91 1.40 0.65
CA PRO A 121 -7.64 1.61 -0.76
C PRO A 121 -6.92 2.93 -0.99
N LEU A 122 -5.91 2.91 -1.85
CA LEU A 122 -5.20 4.09 -2.34
C LEU A 122 -5.31 4.19 -3.85
N LEU A 123 -5.52 5.41 -4.35
CA LEU A 123 -5.43 5.68 -5.78
C LEU A 123 -3.98 5.64 -6.24
N ILE A 124 -3.74 4.98 -7.35
CA ILE A 124 -2.40 4.86 -7.92
C ILE A 124 -2.05 6.10 -8.74
N ILE A 125 -0.84 6.61 -8.51
CA ILE A 125 -0.23 7.65 -9.32
C ILE A 125 0.92 7.02 -10.09
N ASP A 126 0.92 7.22 -11.40
CA ASP A 126 2.03 6.83 -12.25
C ASP A 126 2.49 8.04 -13.08
N HIS A 127 3.80 8.26 -13.13
CA HIS A 127 4.41 9.42 -13.80
C HIS A 127 3.78 10.78 -13.44
N GLY A 128 3.38 10.96 -12.18
CA GLY A 128 2.79 12.21 -11.66
C GLY A 128 1.33 12.42 -12.06
N SER A 129 0.66 11.41 -12.59
CA SER A 129 -0.74 11.45 -12.97
C SER A 129 -1.56 10.36 -12.29
N LEU A 130 -2.75 10.71 -11.82
CA LEU A 130 -3.72 9.76 -11.30
C LEU A 130 -4.13 8.78 -12.40
N GLN A 131 -4.19 7.49 -12.05
CA GLN A 131 -4.63 6.45 -12.97
C GLN A 131 -6.17 6.39 -13.08
N ILE A 132 -6.90 6.97 -12.14
CA ILE A 132 -8.35 7.10 -12.26
C ILE A 132 -8.71 8.18 -13.29
N THR A 133 -9.61 7.83 -14.21
CA THR A 133 -10.07 8.70 -15.30
C THR A 133 -11.56 9.00 -15.17
N LYS A 134 -12.04 9.99 -15.95
CA LYS A 134 -13.48 10.26 -16.05
C LYS A 134 -14.30 9.02 -16.45
N MET A 135 -13.79 8.20 -17.37
CA MET A 135 -14.48 6.97 -17.79
C MET A 135 -14.66 6.00 -16.63
N HIS A 136 -13.64 5.85 -15.75
CA HIS A 136 -13.78 5.02 -14.55
C HIS A 136 -14.87 5.55 -13.63
N LEU A 137 -14.96 6.88 -13.44
CA LEU A 137 -15.98 7.49 -12.58
C LEU A 137 -17.39 7.38 -13.18
N GLU A 138 -17.53 7.58 -14.47
CA GLU A 138 -18.79 7.40 -15.19
C GLU A 138 -19.26 5.93 -15.13
N GLY A 139 -18.32 4.99 -15.36
CA GLY A 139 -18.61 3.56 -15.26
C GLY A 139 -18.99 3.10 -13.84
N LEU A 140 -18.37 3.67 -12.80
CA LEU A 140 -18.78 3.43 -11.42
C LEU A 140 -20.18 3.97 -11.12
N ASN A 141 -20.51 5.15 -11.65
CA ASN A 141 -21.81 5.76 -11.44
C ASN A 141 -22.94 5.03 -12.21
N SER A 142 -22.66 4.52 -13.42
CA SER A 142 -23.60 3.71 -14.19
C SER A 142 -23.72 2.28 -13.68
N GLY A 143 -22.75 1.80 -12.89
CA GLY A 143 -22.67 0.42 -12.44
C GLY A 143 -22.01 -0.54 -13.43
N ASP A 144 -21.44 -0.03 -14.54
CA ASP A 144 -20.74 -0.84 -15.55
C ASP A 144 -19.36 -1.28 -15.06
N ILE A 145 -18.77 -0.53 -14.14
CA ILE A 145 -17.48 -0.82 -13.51
C ILE A 145 -17.70 -0.96 -12.01
N THR A 146 -17.11 -1.99 -11.42
CA THR A 146 -17.09 -2.20 -9.97
C THR A 146 -15.80 -1.69 -9.34
N PHE A 147 -15.78 -1.56 -8.01
CA PHE A 147 -14.56 -1.23 -7.30
C PHE A 147 -13.47 -2.30 -7.49
N SER A 148 -13.86 -3.57 -7.56
CA SER A 148 -12.95 -4.69 -7.84
C SER A 148 -12.28 -4.57 -9.21
N ASP A 149 -12.98 -4.03 -10.20
CA ASP A 149 -12.41 -3.79 -11.53
C ASP A 149 -11.35 -2.69 -11.49
N LEU A 150 -11.49 -1.68 -10.63
CA LEU A 150 -10.45 -0.66 -10.43
C LEU A 150 -9.20 -1.24 -9.78
N VAL A 151 -9.37 -2.18 -8.85
CA VAL A 151 -8.24 -2.86 -8.20
C VAL A 151 -7.52 -3.75 -9.20
N SER A 152 -8.24 -4.60 -9.92
CA SER A 152 -7.66 -5.51 -10.93
C SER A 152 -7.07 -4.77 -12.14
N GLY A 153 -7.61 -3.60 -12.45
CA GLY A 153 -7.11 -2.69 -13.49
C GLY A 153 -5.88 -1.87 -13.08
N GLY A 154 -5.40 -1.99 -11.84
CA GLY A 154 -4.24 -1.24 -11.35
C GLY A 154 -4.51 0.27 -11.21
N VAL A 155 -5.74 0.66 -10.95
CA VAL A 155 -6.15 2.06 -10.68
C VAL A 155 -6.16 2.33 -9.18
N VAL A 156 -6.51 1.32 -8.39
CA VAL A 156 -6.55 1.32 -6.93
C VAL A 156 -5.71 0.18 -6.42
N GLU A 157 -5.00 0.36 -5.31
CA GLU A 157 -4.32 -0.72 -4.60
C GLU A 157 -4.74 -0.76 -3.13
N TRP A 158 -4.80 -1.97 -2.60
CA TRP A 158 -5.01 -2.20 -1.17
C TRP A 158 -3.69 -2.11 -0.43
N VAL A 159 -3.69 -1.38 0.68
CA VAL A 159 -2.49 -1.13 1.47
C VAL A 159 -2.77 -1.39 2.95
N ASP A 160 -1.94 -2.22 3.58
CA ASP A 160 -1.98 -2.42 5.02
C ASP A 160 -1.17 -1.34 5.78
N ALA A 161 -1.20 -1.43 7.11
CA ALA A 161 -0.54 -0.43 7.96
C ALA A 161 0.99 -0.45 7.83
N GLU A 162 1.60 -1.62 7.59
CA GLU A 162 3.04 -1.73 7.45
C GLU A 162 3.54 -1.22 6.10
N GLU A 163 2.87 -1.56 5.01
CA GLU A 163 3.23 -1.03 3.70
C GLU A 163 3.05 0.48 3.61
N GLU A 164 2.07 1.03 4.32
CA GLU A 164 1.80 2.46 4.33
C GLU A 164 2.99 3.29 4.85
N GLU A 165 3.78 2.75 5.77
CA GLU A 165 4.98 3.42 6.27
C GLU A 165 6.03 3.69 5.18
N ASP A 166 6.00 2.92 4.09
CA ASP A 166 6.92 3.02 2.95
C ASP A 166 6.29 3.78 1.76
N LEU A 167 5.16 4.42 1.95
CA LEU A 167 4.44 5.16 0.91
C LEU A 167 4.43 6.66 1.16
N LEU A 168 4.44 7.40 0.06
CA LEU A 168 4.16 8.82 0.04
C LEU A 168 2.71 9.04 -0.38
N ILE A 169 1.93 9.62 0.50
CA ILE A 169 0.48 9.77 0.31
C ILE A 169 0.13 11.25 0.22
N ALA A 170 -0.44 11.67 -0.92
CA ALA A 170 -1.00 12.99 -1.08
C ALA A 170 -2.43 13.01 -0.50
N PRO A 171 -2.72 13.85 0.50
CA PRO A 171 -4.04 13.95 1.07
C PRO A 171 -5.09 14.46 0.08
N ARG A 172 -4.67 15.23 -0.91
CA ARG A 172 -5.58 15.92 -1.85
C ARG A 172 -5.07 15.86 -3.28
N PRO A 173 -5.96 15.75 -4.29
CA PRO A 173 -5.56 15.64 -5.70
C PRO A 173 -4.76 16.82 -6.23
N PHE A 174 -4.98 18.04 -5.72
CA PHE A 174 -4.29 19.23 -6.17
C PHE A 174 -2.88 19.37 -5.60
N ASP A 175 -2.50 18.55 -4.64
CA ASP A 175 -1.11 18.47 -4.17
C ASP A 175 -0.22 17.70 -5.17
N LEU A 176 -0.82 16.98 -6.14
CA LEU A 176 -0.12 16.15 -7.13
C LEU A 176 0.69 16.92 -8.19
N PRO A 177 0.30 18.10 -8.69
CA PRO A 177 1.08 18.82 -9.69
C PRO A 177 2.49 19.19 -9.25
N ALA A 178 2.74 19.27 -7.95
CA ALA A 178 4.07 19.49 -7.38
C ALA A 178 5.03 18.31 -7.61
N LEU A 179 4.50 17.13 -7.95
CA LEU A 179 5.24 15.91 -8.27
C LEU A 179 5.80 15.86 -9.70
N SER A 180 5.94 16.99 -10.37
CA SER A 180 6.51 17.06 -11.71
C SER A 180 7.85 16.30 -11.79
N PRO A 181 8.14 15.62 -12.92
CA PRO A 181 9.32 14.73 -13.10
C PRO A 181 10.68 15.38 -12.86
N LYS A 182 10.73 16.68 -12.63
CA LYS A 182 11.96 17.39 -12.24
C LYS A 182 12.47 17.03 -10.83
N HIS A 183 11.67 16.37 -10.02
CA HIS A 183 12.01 15.95 -8.65
C HIS A 183 12.27 14.44 -8.51
N ASN A 184 12.78 13.81 -9.56
CA ASN A 184 13.15 12.39 -9.60
C ASN A 184 14.34 12.04 -8.67
N ARG A 185 14.40 12.62 -7.48
CA ARG A 185 15.31 12.18 -6.42
C ARG A 185 14.56 11.17 -5.56
N PRO A 186 15.19 10.03 -5.22
CA PRO A 186 14.64 9.15 -4.21
C PRO A 186 14.50 9.96 -2.92
N ILE A 187 13.28 10.23 -2.53
CA ILE A 187 12.99 10.95 -1.30
C ILE A 187 13.22 9.94 -0.18
N ASN A 188 14.09 10.30 0.75
CA ASN A 188 14.24 9.53 1.97
C ASN A 188 12.98 9.79 2.82
N PRO A 189 12.09 8.80 3.03
CA PRO A 189 10.85 8.99 3.77
C PRO A 189 11.09 9.52 5.19
N ALA A 190 12.24 9.22 5.79
CA ALA A 190 12.64 9.74 7.11
C ALA A 190 12.88 11.27 7.14
N LYS A 191 12.93 11.95 5.99
CA LYS A 191 13.13 13.40 5.90
C LYS A 191 11.91 14.17 5.44
N VAL A 192 10.81 13.48 5.13
CA VAL A 192 9.58 14.11 4.69
C VAL A 192 8.71 14.39 5.90
N GLU A 193 8.56 15.66 6.27
CA GLU A 193 7.58 16.06 7.26
C GLU A 193 6.18 15.76 6.75
N TRP A 194 5.28 15.30 7.62
CA TRP A 194 3.89 14.98 7.27
C TRP A 194 3.16 16.14 6.57
N ALA A 195 3.52 17.37 6.89
CA ALA A 195 2.99 18.57 6.23
C ALA A 195 3.36 18.68 4.74
N ASN A 196 4.41 17.99 4.29
CA ASN A 196 4.93 18.05 2.92
C ASN A 196 4.59 16.80 2.10
N LEU A 197 3.84 15.86 2.66
CA LEU A 197 3.43 14.65 1.95
C LEU A 197 2.61 14.95 0.69
N GLY A 198 1.85 16.05 0.68
CA GLY A 198 1.13 16.51 -0.49
C GLY A 198 2.02 16.78 -1.70
N GLU A 199 3.30 17.11 -1.52
CA GLU A 199 4.23 17.35 -2.61
C GLU A 199 4.77 16.08 -3.26
N HIS A 200 4.65 14.92 -2.59
CA HIS A 200 5.35 13.69 -2.97
C HIS A 200 4.44 12.46 -3.01
N GLY A 201 3.16 12.63 -2.77
CA GLY A 201 2.33 11.54 -2.37
C GLY A 201 1.50 10.87 -3.46
N ILE A 202 0.88 9.80 -3.04
CA ILE A 202 -0.14 9.04 -3.73
C ILE A 202 -1.48 9.42 -3.12
N SER A 203 -2.50 9.68 -3.93
CA SER A 203 -3.84 9.94 -3.41
C SER A 203 -4.43 8.70 -2.77
N HIS A 204 -5.17 8.88 -1.71
CA HIS A 204 -5.77 7.79 -0.95
C HIS A 204 -7.30 7.71 -1.12
N ALA A 205 -7.91 6.76 -0.42
CA ALA A 205 -9.33 6.44 -0.55
C ALA A 205 -10.29 7.59 -0.29
N GLU A 206 -9.90 8.59 0.50
CA GLU A 206 -10.74 9.76 0.76
C GLU A 206 -11.03 10.55 -0.51
N VAL A 207 -10.08 10.61 -1.42
CA VAL A 207 -10.28 11.22 -2.73
C VAL A 207 -11.33 10.47 -3.54
N ILE A 208 -11.33 9.14 -3.47
CA ILE A 208 -12.37 8.32 -4.10
C ILE A 208 -13.72 8.59 -3.47
N ALA A 209 -13.78 8.72 -2.15
CA ALA A 209 -15.02 9.02 -1.42
C ALA A 209 -15.60 10.39 -1.80
N GLU A 210 -14.78 11.41 -1.90
CA GLU A 210 -15.20 12.74 -2.36
C GLU A 210 -15.76 12.74 -3.79
N VAL A 211 -15.19 11.92 -4.65
CA VAL A 211 -15.64 11.79 -6.04
C VAL A 211 -16.92 10.96 -6.14
N LYS A 212 -17.10 9.96 -5.27
CA LYS A 212 -18.27 9.06 -5.28
C LYS A 212 -19.50 9.61 -4.57
N MET A 213 -19.33 10.58 -3.69
CA MET A 213 -20.43 11.20 -2.97
C MET A 213 -20.65 12.63 -3.50
N PRO A 214 -21.30 12.81 -4.65
CA PRO A 214 -21.87 14.09 -4.96
C PRO A 214 -22.92 14.38 -3.88
N ASN A 215 -22.86 15.55 -3.28
CA ASN A 215 -23.86 16.05 -2.32
C ASN A 215 -25.26 15.96 -2.90
#